data_a4d940e185ce70daf7b9e400737a3516
#
_entry.id   a4d940e185ce70daf7b9e400737a3516
#
_cell.length_a   1.000
_cell.length_b   1.000
_cell.length_c   1.000
_cell.angle_alpha   90.00
_cell.angle_beta   90.00
_cell.angle_gamma   90.00
#
_symmetry.space_group_name_H-M   'P 1'
#
loop_
_entity.id
_entity.type
_entity.pdbx_description
1 polymer ?
#
loop_
_entity_poly.entity_id
_entity_poly.type
_entity_poly.pdbx_seq_one_letter_code
_entity_poly.pdbx_strand_id
1 'polypeptide(L)'
;MQRRLAATLASCLLLLFSLGVSPPAQAAMDVGKQVLIGADYSNKDLQGATFNLSNLREANLSGSDLRGASLYGAKLQDADLSGTDLREATLDSAVMTGTNLSDAVLEGAFAFNTRFTDVTITGADFTDVPMRGDQLKSLCAVADGINPVTGRSTRDSLGCA
;
A
#
# COMPACT_ATOMS: atom_id res chain seq x y z
N MET A 1 -44.85 31.84 46.61
CA MET A 1 -45.39 30.99 45.52
C MET A 1 -44.48 31.09 44.35
N GLN A 2 -43.50 30.19 44.22
CA GLN A 2 -42.60 30.05 43.09
C GLN A 2 -42.80 28.71 42.45
N ARG A 3 -43.17 28.66 41.24
CA ARG A 3 -43.22 27.45 40.44
C ARG A 3 -42.48 27.66 39.09
N ARG A 4 -41.33 26.94 39.01
CA ARG A 4 -40.85 26.14 37.87
C ARG A 4 -40.93 26.71 36.47
N LEU A 5 -39.77 26.97 35.90
CA LEU A 5 -39.49 26.80 34.47
C LEU A 5 -38.03 26.29 34.36
N ALA A 6 -37.93 24.98 34.44
CA ALA A 6 -36.75 24.25 33.99
C ALA A 6 -37.29 23.20 33.03
N ALA A 7 -36.81 23.23 31.84
CA ALA A 7 -36.81 22.21 30.80
C ALA A 7 -37.22 22.79 29.44
N THR A 8 -36.23 22.99 28.58
CA THR A 8 -36.29 22.71 27.14
C THR A 8 -35.05 23.28 26.43
N LEU A 9 -33.88 22.73 26.73
CA LEU A 9 -32.67 22.97 25.93
C LEU A 9 -31.91 21.68 25.57
N ALA A 10 -32.62 20.56 25.53
CA ALA A 10 -32.01 19.26 25.25
C ALA A 10 -32.47 18.62 23.92
N SER A 11 -33.09 19.37 23.00
CA SER A 11 -33.67 18.76 21.79
C SER A 11 -33.16 19.31 20.47
N CYS A 12 -32.13 20.13 20.44
CA CYS A 12 -31.61 20.69 19.19
C CYS A 12 -30.26 20.11 18.71
N LEU A 13 -29.72 19.10 19.42
CA LEU A 13 -28.39 18.52 19.08
C LEU A 13 -28.47 17.21 18.31
N LEU A 14 -29.65 16.70 17.94
CA LEU A 14 -29.83 15.41 17.28
C LEU A 14 -30.27 15.45 15.82
N LEU A 15 -30.34 16.62 15.18
CA LEU A 15 -30.79 16.77 13.81
C LEU A 15 -29.74 17.24 12.80
N LEU A 16 -28.44 17.31 13.20
CA LEU A 16 -27.37 17.69 12.28
C LEU A 16 -26.58 16.50 11.70
N PHE A 17 -27.00 15.26 11.97
CA PHE A 17 -26.31 14.05 11.49
C PHE A 17 -26.85 13.46 10.20
N SER A 18 -27.77 14.13 9.50
CA SER A 18 -28.40 13.60 8.28
C SER A 18 -28.13 14.40 6.99
N LEU A 19 -27.29 15.42 7.05
CA LEU A 19 -26.73 16.00 5.83
C LEU A 19 -25.40 15.27 5.59
N GLY A 20 -25.40 14.32 4.64
CA GLY A 20 -24.22 13.60 4.22
C GLY A 20 -23.14 14.54 3.66
N VAL A 21 -22.50 15.29 4.53
CA VAL A 21 -21.26 15.99 4.21
C VAL A 21 -20.20 14.90 4.21
N SER A 22 -19.93 14.33 3.03
CA SER A 22 -18.72 13.53 2.84
C SER A 22 -17.55 14.38 3.29
N PRO A 23 -16.61 13.85 4.12
CA PRO A 23 -15.40 14.58 4.44
C PRO A 23 -14.74 15.01 3.13
N PRO A 24 -14.14 16.21 3.06
CA PRO A 24 -13.42 16.63 1.87
C PRO A 24 -12.41 15.53 1.52
N ALA A 25 -12.40 15.12 0.26
CA ALA A 25 -11.40 14.16 -0.22
C ALA A 25 -10.02 14.72 0.18
N GLN A 26 -9.34 14.02 1.07
CA GLN A 26 -8.00 14.41 1.49
C GLN A 26 -7.12 14.34 0.25
N ALA A 27 -6.46 15.43 -0.14
CA ALA A 27 -5.58 15.44 -1.29
C ALA A 27 -4.50 14.37 -1.05
N ALA A 28 -4.34 13.45 -2.02
CA ALA A 28 -3.32 12.42 -1.92
C ALA A 28 -1.93 13.07 -1.81
N MET A 29 -1.07 12.48 -0.98
CA MET A 29 0.29 12.99 -0.76
C MET A 29 1.09 12.92 -2.06
N ASP A 30 1.75 14.03 -2.45
CA ASP A 30 2.67 14.07 -3.57
C ASP A 30 4.08 14.39 -3.07
N VAL A 31 4.95 13.41 -3.15
CA VAL A 31 6.38 13.51 -2.82
C VAL A 31 7.25 12.98 -3.98
N GLY A 32 6.76 13.11 -5.20
CA GLY A 32 7.49 12.73 -6.40
C GLY A 32 8.87 13.42 -6.49
N LYS A 33 9.86 12.68 -7.00
CA LYS A 33 11.25 13.13 -7.17
C LYS A 33 11.97 13.57 -5.87
N GLN A 34 11.42 13.25 -4.71
CA GLN A 34 12.02 13.58 -3.42
C GLN A 34 13.11 12.56 -3.03
N VAL A 35 14.03 13.01 -2.18
CA VAL A 35 15.02 12.12 -1.52
C VAL A 35 14.47 11.78 -0.14
N LEU A 36 14.02 10.53 0.02
CA LEU A 36 13.30 10.02 1.18
C LEU A 36 14.02 8.79 1.75
N ILE A 37 15.33 8.77 1.70
CA ILE A 37 16.17 7.66 2.18
C ILE A 37 15.93 7.46 3.68
N GLY A 38 15.60 6.24 4.09
CA GLY A 38 15.33 5.89 5.48
C GLY A 38 14.10 6.55 6.09
N ALA A 39 13.24 7.19 5.28
CA ALA A 39 12.02 7.81 5.78
C ALA A 39 11.05 6.78 6.37
N ASP A 40 10.35 7.15 7.43
CA ASP A 40 9.35 6.29 8.06
C ASP A 40 7.92 6.70 7.66
N TYR A 41 7.31 5.84 6.87
CA TYR A 41 5.93 5.89 6.43
C TYR A 41 5.13 4.67 6.91
N SER A 42 5.61 3.95 7.91
CA SER A 42 4.93 2.75 8.40
C SER A 42 3.53 3.02 8.93
N ASN A 43 2.61 2.09 8.66
CA ASN A 43 1.22 2.13 9.11
C ASN A 43 0.47 3.43 8.74
N LYS A 44 0.79 4.05 7.61
CA LYS A 44 0.15 5.27 7.12
C LYS A 44 -0.91 4.96 6.07
N ASP A 45 -1.93 5.80 6.01
CA ASP A 45 -2.83 5.87 4.86
C ASP A 45 -2.16 6.70 3.76
N LEU A 46 -1.73 6.02 2.71
CA LEU A 46 -1.01 6.56 1.56
C LEU A 46 -1.76 6.23 0.26
N GLN A 47 -3.08 5.99 0.35
CA GLN A 47 -3.90 5.70 -0.81
C GLN A 47 -3.77 6.78 -1.88
N GLY A 48 -3.50 6.38 -3.11
CA GLY A 48 -3.32 7.29 -4.23
C GLY A 48 -2.13 8.23 -4.13
N ALA A 49 -1.24 8.08 -3.13
CA ALA A 49 -0.06 8.92 -2.99
C ALA A 49 0.88 8.81 -4.20
N THR A 50 1.62 9.87 -4.49
CA THR A 50 2.58 9.93 -5.58
C THR A 50 4.01 9.94 -5.05
N PHE A 51 4.76 8.86 -5.34
CA PHE A 51 6.19 8.69 -5.06
C PHE A 51 7.01 8.55 -6.35
N ASN A 52 6.52 9.06 -7.45
CA ASN A 52 7.15 8.88 -8.76
C ASN A 52 8.60 9.38 -8.75
N LEU A 53 9.53 8.51 -9.21
CA LEU A 53 10.96 8.81 -9.32
C LEU A 53 11.61 9.23 -7.98
N SER A 54 10.96 9.00 -6.85
CA SER A 54 11.51 9.29 -5.53
C SER A 54 12.58 8.28 -5.13
N ASN A 55 13.47 8.71 -4.24
CA ASN A 55 14.49 7.85 -3.68
C ASN A 55 14.06 7.39 -2.27
N LEU A 56 13.44 6.22 -2.21
CA LEU A 56 12.92 5.57 -1.00
C LEU A 56 13.84 4.43 -0.51
N ARG A 57 15.13 4.51 -0.77
CA ARG A 57 16.07 3.50 -0.28
C ARG A 57 16.02 3.42 1.23
N GLU A 58 16.00 2.19 1.76
CA GLU A 58 15.96 1.93 3.20
C GLU A 58 14.73 2.53 3.92
N ALA A 59 13.73 3.03 3.16
CA ALA A 59 12.51 3.58 3.76
C ALA A 59 11.66 2.47 4.39
N ASN A 60 10.98 2.79 5.47
CA ASN A 60 10.01 1.93 6.12
C ASN A 60 8.59 2.31 5.68
N LEU A 61 7.95 1.45 4.89
CA LEU A 61 6.56 1.57 4.43
C LEU A 61 5.69 0.43 5.00
N SER A 62 6.23 -0.35 5.96
CA SER A 62 5.56 -1.55 6.46
C SER A 62 4.15 -1.26 6.99
N GLY A 63 3.21 -2.16 6.68
CA GLY A 63 1.82 -2.07 7.13
C GLY A 63 1.05 -0.86 6.61
N SER A 64 1.59 -0.08 5.67
CA SER A 64 0.89 1.08 5.10
C SER A 64 -0.13 0.67 4.03
N ASP A 65 -1.13 1.52 3.83
CA ASP A 65 -2.11 1.41 2.76
C ASP A 65 -1.65 2.24 1.55
N LEU A 66 -1.13 1.57 0.53
CA LEU A 66 -0.61 2.14 -0.72
C LEU A 66 -1.52 1.85 -1.92
N ARG A 67 -2.79 1.52 -1.68
CA ARG A 67 -3.73 1.21 -2.77
C ARG A 67 -3.82 2.34 -3.79
N GLY A 68 -3.65 1.99 -5.06
CA GLY A 68 -3.66 2.95 -6.15
C GLY A 68 -2.54 4.00 -6.10
N ALA A 69 -1.56 3.88 -5.20
CA ALA A 69 -0.43 4.77 -5.15
C ALA A 69 0.48 4.61 -6.38
N SER A 70 1.17 5.68 -6.76
CA SER A 70 2.13 5.64 -7.84
C SER A 70 3.56 5.68 -7.33
N LEU A 71 4.29 4.58 -7.53
CA LEU A 71 5.71 4.42 -7.25
C LEU A 71 6.50 4.24 -8.56
N TYR A 72 5.99 4.81 -9.66
CA TYR A 72 6.63 4.72 -10.97
C TYR A 72 8.10 5.17 -10.91
N GLY A 73 9.01 4.28 -11.30
CA GLY A 73 10.45 4.55 -11.30
C GLY A 73 11.06 4.86 -9.94
N ALA A 74 10.37 4.59 -8.84
CA ALA A 74 10.89 4.79 -7.49
C ALA A 74 12.06 3.85 -7.19
N LYS A 75 13.00 4.32 -6.38
CA LYS A 75 14.14 3.54 -5.88
C LYS A 75 13.79 3.02 -4.50
N LEU A 76 13.53 1.72 -4.39
CA LEU A 76 13.09 1.02 -3.18
C LEU A 76 14.12 0.00 -2.67
N GLN A 77 15.40 0.18 -3.02
CA GLN A 77 16.44 -0.75 -2.56
C GLN A 77 16.48 -0.79 -1.04
N ASP A 78 16.49 -2.00 -0.50
CA ASP A 78 16.52 -2.29 0.93
C ASP A 78 15.37 -1.66 1.74
N ALA A 79 14.28 -1.25 1.07
CA ALA A 79 13.09 -0.73 1.73
C ALA A 79 12.26 -1.86 2.36
N ASP A 80 11.54 -1.55 3.44
CA ASP A 80 10.57 -2.44 4.07
C ASP A 80 9.15 -2.10 3.63
N LEU A 81 8.54 -2.98 2.83
CA LEU A 81 7.15 -2.95 2.41
C LEU A 81 6.36 -4.16 2.98
N SER A 82 6.83 -4.74 4.08
CA SER A 82 6.13 -5.89 4.66
C SER A 82 4.70 -5.54 5.10
N GLY A 83 3.75 -6.42 4.79
CA GLY A 83 2.35 -6.24 5.14
C GLY A 83 1.67 -5.03 4.51
N THR A 84 2.26 -4.41 3.47
CA THR A 84 1.63 -3.29 2.76
C THR A 84 0.48 -3.75 1.88
N ASP A 85 -0.52 -2.89 1.75
CA ASP A 85 -1.57 -3.03 0.74
C ASP A 85 -1.19 -2.22 -0.51
N LEU A 86 -0.71 -2.91 -1.55
CA LEU A 86 -0.27 -2.36 -2.83
C LEU A 86 -1.27 -2.63 -3.96
N ARG A 87 -2.50 -2.99 -3.64
CA ARG A 87 -3.51 -3.28 -4.67
C ARG A 87 -3.66 -2.10 -5.64
N GLU A 88 -3.64 -2.43 -6.94
CA GLU A 88 -3.77 -1.45 -8.02
C GLU A 88 -2.68 -0.35 -8.02
N ALA A 89 -1.60 -0.50 -7.25
CA ALA A 89 -0.50 0.44 -7.26
C ALA A 89 0.31 0.37 -8.56
N THR A 90 0.90 1.49 -8.97
CA THR A 90 1.80 1.55 -10.12
C THR A 90 3.25 1.40 -9.66
N LEU A 91 3.84 0.25 -9.94
CA LEU A 91 5.22 -0.10 -9.61
C LEU A 91 6.14 -0.10 -10.84
N ASP A 92 5.59 0.15 -12.03
CA ASP A 92 6.33 0.02 -13.28
C ASP A 92 7.64 0.82 -13.24
N SER A 93 8.72 0.20 -13.72
CA SER A 93 10.08 0.74 -13.69
C SER A 93 10.67 0.98 -12.28
N ALA A 94 9.99 0.61 -11.20
CA ALA A 94 10.57 0.67 -9.87
C ALA A 94 11.74 -0.30 -9.69
N VAL A 95 12.67 0.04 -8.82
CA VAL A 95 13.84 -0.79 -8.48
C VAL A 95 13.70 -1.31 -7.05
N MET A 96 13.41 -2.62 -6.95
CA MET A 96 13.20 -3.33 -5.69
C MET A 96 14.31 -4.37 -5.49
N THR A 97 15.52 -3.92 -5.18
CA THR A 97 16.64 -4.80 -4.85
C THR A 97 16.76 -4.91 -3.33
N GLY A 98 16.76 -6.11 -2.78
CA GLY A 98 16.81 -6.33 -1.33
C GLY A 98 15.54 -5.90 -0.58
N THR A 99 14.50 -5.55 -1.29
CA THR A 99 13.24 -5.05 -0.71
C THR A 99 12.49 -6.18 0.01
N ASN A 100 11.95 -5.90 1.18
CA ASN A 100 11.08 -6.81 1.91
C ASN A 100 9.60 -6.57 1.52
N LEU A 101 8.99 -7.57 0.89
CA LEU A 101 7.56 -7.61 0.50
C LEU A 101 6.81 -8.72 1.25
N SER A 102 7.34 -9.22 2.38
CA SER A 102 6.68 -10.28 3.15
C SER A 102 5.24 -9.87 3.48
N ASP A 103 4.28 -10.76 3.26
CA ASP A 103 2.86 -10.54 3.55
C ASP A 103 2.20 -9.35 2.83
N ALA A 104 2.88 -8.71 1.87
CA ALA A 104 2.29 -7.63 1.07
C ALA A 104 1.21 -8.14 0.12
N VAL A 105 0.20 -7.30 -0.16
CA VAL A 105 -0.84 -7.60 -1.14
C VAL A 105 -0.63 -6.73 -2.37
N LEU A 106 -0.25 -7.34 -3.50
CA LEU A 106 0.02 -6.65 -4.77
C LEU A 106 -1.07 -6.91 -5.83
N GLU A 107 -2.21 -7.49 -5.46
CA GLU A 107 -3.27 -7.85 -6.40
C GLU A 107 -3.59 -6.71 -7.37
N GLY A 108 -3.48 -6.98 -8.68
CA GLY A 108 -3.73 -6.02 -9.74
C GLY A 108 -2.72 -4.87 -9.86
N ALA A 109 -1.61 -4.90 -9.13
CA ALA A 109 -0.58 -3.88 -9.26
C ALA A 109 0.12 -3.94 -10.62
N PHE A 110 0.54 -2.79 -11.15
CA PHE A 110 1.22 -2.68 -12.45
C PHE A 110 2.74 -2.75 -12.25
N ALA A 111 3.36 -3.91 -12.54
CA ALA A 111 4.77 -4.17 -12.25
C ALA A 111 5.55 -4.74 -13.46
N PHE A 112 5.13 -4.46 -14.70
CA PHE A 112 5.68 -5.12 -15.88
C PHE A 112 7.20 -4.93 -16.06
N ASN A 113 7.72 -3.72 -15.85
CA ASN A 113 9.14 -3.39 -15.93
C ASN A 113 9.80 -3.23 -14.56
N THR A 114 9.15 -3.65 -13.48
CA THR A 114 9.69 -3.61 -12.13
C THR A 114 10.87 -4.57 -12.02
N ARG A 115 11.93 -4.15 -11.37
CA ARG A 115 13.09 -4.99 -11.10
C ARG A 115 12.98 -5.59 -9.70
N PHE A 116 12.64 -6.86 -9.61
CA PHE A 116 12.66 -7.65 -8.38
C PHE A 116 13.97 -8.44 -8.31
N THR A 117 14.92 -7.99 -7.50
CA THR A 117 16.21 -8.67 -7.31
C THR A 117 16.45 -8.86 -5.82
N ASP A 118 16.76 -10.08 -5.39
CA ASP A 118 17.02 -10.42 -3.99
C ASP A 118 15.91 -9.96 -3.03
N VAL A 119 14.66 -9.98 -3.49
CA VAL A 119 13.48 -9.58 -2.69
C VAL A 119 13.02 -10.71 -1.78
N THR A 120 12.48 -10.35 -0.61
CA THR A 120 11.75 -11.29 0.26
C THR A 120 10.27 -11.18 -0.03
N ILE A 121 9.62 -12.31 -0.38
CA ILE A 121 8.20 -12.35 -0.80
C ILE A 121 7.38 -13.41 -0.05
N THR A 122 7.86 -13.88 1.09
CA THR A 122 7.13 -14.89 1.88
C THR A 122 5.76 -14.37 2.26
N GLY A 123 4.71 -15.10 1.89
CA GLY A 123 3.32 -14.67 2.13
C GLY A 123 2.83 -13.51 1.27
N ALA A 124 3.61 -13.01 0.29
CA ALA A 124 3.12 -11.96 -0.61
C ALA A 124 2.09 -12.48 -1.62
N ASP A 125 1.10 -11.68 -1.95
CA ASP A 125 0.06 -12.00 -2.95
C ASP A 125 0.27 -11.18 -4.23
N PHE A 126 0.59 -11.87 -5.34
CA PHE A 126 0.84 -11.29 -6.67
C PHE A 126 -0.29 -11.59 -7.66
N THR A 127 -1.50 -11.84 -7.20
CA THR A 127 -2.63 -12.14 -8.08
C THR A 127 -2.81 -11.02 -9.11
N ASP A 128 -2.96 -11.40 -10.39
CA ASP A 128 -3.18 -10.49 -11.51
C ASP A 128 -2.08 -9.40 -11.68
N VAL A 129 -0.86 -9.64 -11.20
CA VAL A 129 0.28 -8.75 -11.42
C VAL A 129 0.98 -9.11 -12.74
N PRO A 130 0.91 -8.25 -13.78
CA PRO A 130 1.65 -8.49 -15.01
C PRO A 130 3.15 -8.30 -14.79
N MET A 131 3.95 -9.29 -15.17
CA MET A 131 5.40 -9.23 -15.07
C MET A 131 6.09 -9.98 -16.21
N ARG A 132 7.38 -9.69 -16.41
CA ARG A 132 8.19 -10.40 -17.41
C ARG A 132 8.50 -11.81 -16.94
N GLY A 133 8.61 -12.75 -17.89
CA GLY A 133 8.83 -14.15 -17.59
C GLY A 133 10.13 -14.46 -16.85
N ASP A 134 11.20 -13.65 -17.06
CA ASP A 134 12.45 -13.77 -16.30
C ASP A 134 12.27 -13.41 -14.82
N GLN A 135 11.50 -12.36 -14.54
CA GLN A 135 11.14 -11.95 -13.17
C GLN A 135 10.24 -13.00 -12.51
N LEU A 136 9.20 -13.45 -13.20
CA LEU A 136 8.32 -14.50 -12.70
C LEU A 136 9.11 -15.77 -12.31
N LYS A 137 10.02 -16.22 -13.16
CA LYS A 137 10.86 -17.38 -12.87
C LYS A 137 11.70 -17.19 -11.61
N SER A 138 12.27 -16.00 -11.43
CA SER A 138 13.10 -15.68 -10.26
C SER A 138 12.26 -15.65 -8.98
N LEU A 139 11.06 -15.05 -9.03
CA LEU A 139 10.14 -14.99 -7.88
C LEU A 139 9.61 -16.38 -7.53
N CYS A 140 9.24 -17.21 -8.52
CA CYS A 140 8.80 -18.58 -8.27
C CYS A 140 9.85 -19.45 -7.58
N ALA A 141 11.14 -19.15 -7.76
CA ALA A 141 12.22 -19.90 -7.11
C ALA A 141 12.28 -19.66 -5.58
N VAL A 142 11.77 -18.53 -5.11
CA VAL A 142 11.80 -18.14 -3.69
C VAL A 142 10.38 -17.95 -3.09
N ALA A 143 9.34 -18.23 -3.89
CA ALA A 143 7.96 -18.09 -3.47
C ALA A 143 7.59 -19.13 -2.39
N ASP A 144 7.15 -18.65 -1.23
CA ASP A 144 6.71 -19.46 -0.10
C ASP A 144 5.68 -18.69 0.76
N GLY A 145 4.98 -19.41 1.63
CA GLY A 145 4.04 -18.84 2.57
C GLY A 145 2.63 -18.59 2.00
N ILE A 146 1.77 -18.17 2.91
CA ILE A 146 0.34 -17.86 2.65
C ILE A 146 0.09 -16.44 3.13
N ASN A 147 -0.53 -15.61 2.31
CA ASN A 147 -0.86 -14.24 2.68
C ASN A 147 -1.89 -14.22 3.82
N PRO A 148 -1.62 -13.52 4.92
CA PRO A 148 -2.52 -13.52 6.09
C PRO A 148 -3.83 -12.74 5.84
N VAL A 149 -3.88 -11.87 4.83
CA VAL A 149 -5.05 -11.06 4.50
C VAL A 149 -5.95 -11.76 3.48
N THR A 150 -5.34 -12.29 2.40
CA THR A 150 -6.09 -12.90 1.28
C THR A 150 -6.26 -14.41 1.40
N GLY A 151 -5.43 -15.08 2.21
CA GLY A 151 -5.40 -16.53 2.34
C GLY A 151 -4.81 -17.27 1.13
N ARG A 152 -4.27 -16.54 0.14
CA ARG A 152 -3.64 -17.16 -1.04
C ARG A 152 -2.16 -17.47 -0.77
N SER A 153 -1.70 -18.61 -1.32
CA SER A 153 -0.26 -18.89 -1.27
C SER A 153 0.48 -18.00 -2.27
N THR A 154 1.70 -17.60 -1.93
CA THR A 154 2.55 -16.81 -2.85
C THR A 154 2.78 -17.53 -4.16
N ARG A 155 2.99 -18.86 -4.13
CA ARG A 155 3.18 -19.67 -5.34
C ARG A 155 1.97 -19.66 -6.26
N ASP A 156 0.76 -19.83 -5.70
CA ASP A 156 -0.48 -19.87 -6.48
C ASP A 156 -0.78 -18.49 -7.08
N SER A 157 -0.56 -17.41 -6.32
CA SER A 157 -0.79 -16.03 -6.78
C SER A 157 0.14 -15.63 -7.94
N LEU A 158 1.36 -16.19 -7.98
CA LEU A 158 2.30 -16.03 -9.09
C LEU A 158 2.02 -16.97 -10.28
N GLY A 159 1.18 -18.00 -10.10
CA GLY A 159 0.98 -19.05 -11.12
C GLY A 159 2.23 -19.91 -11.35
N CYS A 160 3.01 -20.17 -10.30
CA CYS A 160 4.19 -21.01 -10.38
C CYS A 160 3.82 -22.48 -10.66
N ALA A 161 4.47 -23.09 -11.64
CA ALA A 161 4.35 -24.51 -11.95
C ALA A 161 5.04 -25.40 -10.89
#